data_5234010b7ac806966d1b8bd01e7ce9d4
#
_entry.id   5234010b7ac806966d1b8bd01e7ce9d4
#
_cell.length_a   1.000
_cell.length_b   1.000
_cell.length_c   1.000
_cell.angle_alpha   90.00
_cell.angle_beta   90.00
_cell.angle_gamma   90.00
#
_symmetry.space_group_name_H-M   'P 1'
#
loop_
_entity.id
_entity.type
_entity.pdbx_description
1 polymer ?
#
loop_
_entity_poly.entity_id
_entity_poly.type
_entity_poly.pdbx_seq_one_letter_code
_entity_poly.pdbx_strand_id
1 'polypeptide(L)'
;MKTEIHIGNLIKEKLRQQERSNAWLARKLFMDSSNVSKMLKKQYIDTEILLRISLILEEDFFSYYSYLYNSTINSSSGKEK
;
A
#
# COMPACT_ATOMS: atom_id res chain seq x y z
N MET A 1 16.37 8.80 9.77
CA MET A 1 15.90 7.91 8.69
C MET A 1 14.40 7.92 8.61
N LYS A 2 13.89 8.12 7.43
CA LYS A 2 12.45 8.22 7.26
C LYS A 2 11.88 6.98 6.60
N THR A 3 10.78 6.51 7.15
CA THR A 3 10.07 5.38 6.59
C THR A 3 8.71 5.88 6.15
N GLU A 4 8.70 6.60 5.03
CA GLU A 4 7.52 7.38 4.68
C GLU A 4 6.74 6.79 3.53
N ILE A 5 6.43 5.53 3.64
CA ILE A 5 5.49 4.94 2.71
C ILE A 5 4.10 5.25 3.22
N HIS A 6 3.30 5.90 2.39
CA HIS A 6 1.89 6.11 2.70
C HIS A 6 1.12 5.13 1.82
N ILE A 7 0.83 3.97 2.38
CA ILE A 7 0.29 2.89 1.56
C ILE A 7 -1.09 3.25 0.99
N GLY A 8 -1.88 4.00 1.75
CA GLY A 8 -3.18 4.42 1.23
C GLY A 8 -3.05 5.24 -0.04
N ASN A 9 -2.08 6.16 -0.07
CA ASN A 9 -1.87 6.98 -1.27
C ASN A 9 -1.40 6.14 -2.45
N LEU A 10 -0.56 5.14 -2.20
CA LEU A 10 -0.09 4.27 -3.27
C LEU A 10 -1.24 3.47 -3.87
N ILE A 11 -2.16 3.01 -3.02
CA ILE A 11 -3.33 2.30 -3.49
C ILE A 11 -4.22 3.23 -4.31
N LYS A 12 -4.43 4.45 -3.82
CA LYS A 12 -5.25 5.43 -4.55
C LYS A 12 -4.65 5.72 -5.92
N GLU A 13 -3.33 5.84 -5.98
CA GLU A 13 -2.68 6.10 -7.26
C GLU A 13 -2.86 4.94 -8.22
N LYS A 14 -2.77 3.70 -7.72
CA LYS A 14 -2.96 2.54 -8.57
C LYS A 14 -4.40 2.47 -9.07
N LEU A 15 -5.37 2.78 -8.21
CA LEU A 15 -6.77 2.83 -8.63
C LEU A 15 -6.95 3.85 -9.74
N ARG A 16 -6.33 5.02 -9.58
CA ARG A 16 -6.43 6.06 -10.60
C ARG A 16 -5.82 5.58 -11.92
N GLN A 17 -4.67 4.94 -11.85
CA GLN A 17 -4.02 4.43 -13.06
C GLN A 17 -4.86 3.39 -13.77
N GLN A 18 -5.58 2.58 -13.02
CA GLN A 18 -6.45 1.55 -13.59
C GLN A 18 -7.85 2.06 -13.87
N GLU A 19 -8.11 3.34 -13.60
CA GLU A 19 -9.42 3.97 -13.80
C GLU A 19 -10.50 3.24 -13.02
N ARG A 20 -10.20 2.93 -11.75
CA ARG A 20 -11.12 2.27 -10.85
C ARG A 20 -11.48 3.21 -9.70
N SER A 21 -12.69 3.09 -9.21
CA SER A 21 -13.16 3.93 -8.11
C SER A 21 -12.98 3.23 -6.77
N ASN A 22 -13.10 4.03 -5.69
CA ASN A 22 -13.12 3.46 -4.35
C ASN A 22 -14.30 2.51 -4.19
N ALA A 23 -15.43 2.84 -4.80
CA ALA A 23 -16.61 1.97 -4.73
C ALA A 23 -16.34 0.63 -5.39
N TRP A 24 -15.60 0.64 -6.49
CA TRP A 24 -15.23 -0.60 -7.15
C TRP A 24 -14.39 -1.47 -6.23
N LEU A 25 -13.40 -0.85 -5.59
CA LEU A 25 -12.54 -1.60 -4.66
C LEU A 25 -13.33 -2.11 -3.47
N ALA A 26 -14.24 -1.28 -2.96
CA ALA A 26 -15.06 -1.69 -1.83
C ALA A 26 -15.89 -2.92 -2.14
N ARG A 27 -16.46 -2.96 -3.35
CA ARG A 27 -17.22 -4.14 -3.76
C ARG A 27 -16.33 -5.38 -3.78
N LYS A 28 -15.12 -5.24 -4.29
CA LYS A 28 -14.19 -6.38 -4.34
C LYS A 28 -13.78 -6.84 -2.96
N LEU A 29 -13.71 -5.91 -2.01
CA LEU A 29 -13.31 -6.22 -0.64
C LEU A 29 -14.50 -6.59 0.25
N PHE A 30 -15.72 -6.48 -0.26
CA PHE A 30 -16.94 -6.69 0.53
C PHE A 30 -16.99 -5.73 1.71
N MET A 31 -16.68 -4.46 1.45
CA MET A 31 -16.68 -3.39 2.45
C MET A 31 -17.50 -2.22 1.96
N ASP A 32 -17.90 -1.36 2.89
CA ASP A 32 -18.53 -0.09 2.53
C ASP A 32 -17.51 0.81 1.86
N SER A 33 -17.96 1.56 0.85
CA SER A 33 -17.05 2.47 0.17
C SER A 33 -16.58 3.59 1.10
N SER A 34 -17.40 4.00 2.07
CA SER A 34 -16.96 5.01 3.03
C SER A 34 -15.83 4.48 3.90
N ASN A 35 -15.88 3.20 4.26
CA ASN A 35 -14.80 2.59 5.04
C ASN A 35 -13.53 2.49 4.22
N VAL A 36 -13.66 2.16 2.92
CA VAL A 36 -12.49 2.12 2.05
C VAL A 36 -11.89 3.51 1.91
N SER A 37 -12.73 4.53 1.74
CA SER A 37 -12.22 5.90 1.64
C SER A 37 -11.45 6.30 2.88
N LYS A 38 -11.96 5.95 4.07
CA LYS A 38 -11.26 6.24 5.31
C LYS A 38 -9.95 5.46 5.41
N MET A 39 -9.98 4.19 5.01
CA MET A 39 -8.81 3.33 5.07
C MET A 39 -7.69 3.87 4.20
N LEU A 40 -8.03 4.38 3.02
CA LEU A 40 -7.02 4.86 2.09
C LEU A 40 -6.40 6.19 2.50
N LYS A 41 -6.96 6.84 3.52
CA LYS A 41 -6.33 8.03 4.07
C LYS A 41 -5.23 7.67 5.06
N LYS A 42 -5.16 6.43 5.49
CA LYS A 42 -4.19 6.00 6.49
C LYS A 42 -2.87 5.69 5.85
N GLN A 43 -1.82 5.96 6.60
CA GLN A 43 -0.47 5.65 6.16
C GLN A 43 -0.20 4.15 6.18
N TYR A 44 -0.82 3.44 7.13
CA TYR A 44 -0.62 2.01 7.29
C TYR A 44 -1.95 1.29 7.18
N ILE A 45 -1.93 0.11 6.62
CA ILE A 45 -3.11 -0.71 6.45
C ILE A 45 -2.79 -2.11 6.95
N ASP A 46 -3.77 -2.74 7.58
CA ASP A 46 -3.68 -4.12 8.02
C ASP A 46 -3.12 -4.99 6.89
N THR A 47 -2.15 -5.86 7.23
CA THR A 47 -1.48 -6.65 6.19
C THR A 47 -2.41 -7.62 5.48
N GLU A 48 -3.42 -8.14 6.17
CA GLU A 48 -4.36 -9.04 5.50
C GLU A 48 -5.15 -8.29 4.44
N ILE A 49 -5.63 -7.10 4.79
CA ILE A 49 -6.38 -6.30 3.82
C ILE A 49 -5.46 -5.86 2.70
N LEU A 50 -4.22 -5.50 3.04
CA LEU A 50 -3.26 -5.11 2.02
C LEU A 50 -2.98 -6.25 1.05
N LEU A 51 -2.90 -7.47 1.55
CA LEU A 51 -2.71 -8.61 0.67
C LEU A 51 -3.89 -8.76 -0.29
N ARG A 52 -5.11 -8.62 0.23
CA ARG A 52 -6.29 -8.74 -0.63
C ARG A 52 -6.31 -7.63 -1.68
N ILE A 53 -5.98 -6.41 -1.29
CA ILE A 53 -5.92 -5.31 -2.24
C ILE A 53 -4.85 -5.57 -3.29
N SER A 54 -3.70 -6.08 -2.88
CA SER A 54 -2.63 -6.40 -3.81
C SER A 54 -3.09 -7.41 -4.85
N LEU A 55 -3.81 -8.43 -4.42
CA LEU A 55 -4.32 -9.44 -5.35
C LEU A 55 -5.38 -8.85 -6.28
N ILE A 56 -6.26 -8.02 -5.74
CA ILE A 56 -7.33 -7.42 -6.54
C ILE A 56 -6.77 -6.48 -7.60
N LEU A 57 -5.80 -5.66 -7.23
CA LEU A 57 -5.22 -4.69 -8.15
C LEU A 57 -4.03 -5.23 -8.93
N GLU A 58 -3.63 -6.46 -8.63
CA GLU A 58 -2.49 -7.10 -9.28
C GLU A 58 -1.24 -6.25 -9.16
N GLU A 59 -1.01 -5.76 -7.95
CA GLU A 59 0.15 -4.94 -7.64
C GLU A 59 0.71 -5.40 -6.30
N ASP A 60 2.00 -5.72 -6.27
CA ASP A 60 2.64 -6.15 -5.03
C ASP A 60 2.96 -4.93 -4.18
N PHE A 61 2.01 -4.52 -3.35
CA PHE A 61 2.22 -3.37 -2.48
C PHE A 61 3.25 -3.63 -1.39
N PHE A 62 3.53 -4.89 -1.11
CA PHE A 62 4.57 -5.22 -0.13
C PHE A 62 5.97 -4.91 -0.66
N SER A 63 6.11 -4.85 -1.99
CA SER A 63 7.41 -4.57 -2.58
C SER A 63 7.92 -3.18 -2.23
N TYR A 64 7.02 -2.24 -1.95
CA TYR A 64 7.44 -0.91 -1.53
C TYR A 64 8.19 -1.00 -0.20
N TYR A 65 7.72 -1.85 0.70
CA TYR A 65 8.38 -2.03 1.98
C TYR A 65 9.69 -2.79 1.83
N SER A 66 9.71 -3.81 0.98
CA SER A 66 10.94 -4.54 0.72
C SER A 66 12.00 -3.63 0.12
N TYR A 67 11.59 -2.79 -0.82
CA TYR A 67 12.52 -1.84 -1.43
C TYR A 67 13.07 -0.89 -0.37
N LEU A 68 12.19 -0.36 0.47
CA LEU A 68 12.62 0.56 1.51
C LEU A 68 13.55 -0.13 2.50
N TYR A 69 13.23 -1.35 2.87
CA TYR A 69 14.07 -2.12 3.78
C TYR A 69 15.47 -2.28 3.20
N ASN A 70 15.54 -2.71 1.94
CA ASN A 70 16.83 -2.93 1.29
C ASN A 70 17.61 -1.63 1.13
N SER A 71 16.93 -0.55 0.80
CA SER A 71 17.58 0.74 0.69
C SER A 71 18.12 1.21 2.02
N THR A 72 17.35 0.99 3.09
CA THR A 72 17.74 1.42 4.41
C THR A 72 18.96 0.66 4.91
N ILE A 73 18.95 -0.67 4.79
CA ILE A 73 20.09 -1.44 5.27
C ILE A 73 21.31 -1.19 4.41
N ASN A 74 21.13 -0.96 3.11
CA ASN A 74 22.27 -0.68 2.25
C ASN A 74 22.93 0.63 2.61
N SER A 75 22.13 1.65 2.93
CA SER A 75 22.72 2.93 3.27
C SER A 75 23.40 2.91 4.64
N SER A 76 23.02 2.00 5.53
CA SER A 76 23.66 1.93 6.83
C SER A 76 24.60 0.75 6.98
N SER A 77 24.62 -0.16 6.01
CA SER A 77 25.37 -1.41 6.17
C SER A 77 26.88 -1.17 6.28
N GLY A 78 27.35 -0.14 5.63
CA GLY A 78 28.78 0.16 5.73
C GLY A 78 29.20 0.46 7.15
N LYS A 79 28.30 0.98 7.94
CA LYS A 79 28.61 1.31 9.33
C LYS A 79 28.49 0.11 10.23
N GLU A 80 27.61 -0.77 9.89
CA GLU A 80 27.35 -1.91 10.74
C GLU A 80 28.44 -2.94 10.69
N LYS A 81 28.97 -3.08 9.54
CA LYS A 81 29.96 -4.15 9.35
C LYS A 81 31.34 -3.61 9.39
#